data_eaa9410c6d1ca9801ddfee2a616f54b4
#
_entry.id   eaa9410c6d1ca9801ddfee2a616f54b4
#
_cell.length_a   1.000
_cell.length_b   1.000
_cell.length_c   1.000
_cell.angle_alpha   90.00
_cell.angle_beta   90.00
_cell.angle_gamma   90.00
#
_symmetry.space_group_name_H-M   'P 1'
#
loop_
_entity.id
_entity.type
_entity.pdbx_description
1 polymer ?
#
loop_
_entity_poly.entity_id
_entity_poly.type
_entity_poly.pdbx_seq_one_letter_code
_entity_poly.pdbx_strand_id
1 'polypeptide(L)'
;MTDSDDVDKLFREAVSTIDAGEVETLQRLIAEYPLLVSVRLESPGPWLRESVGPALDGFFGRPFLLWFVAEDPVRNGRLPVNIAEVVRVITRAARQQGVPTLQEQLDTTLRLVCWSGVAARFGVQLEMIDALVDAGASPAKNANNALVNGHVAAAEHLISRGAQLTLAAALCLGRWDEVPWLAAEANPDQRQFAFVLAALNGRADAVAWMVGTGIPISQPSADLYSHGTPLHHAVCSGSLETVSVLVEAGADMNRPDGAWNGTPLGWAQHYVESSAGEARERYASIVSYLRDRVPLKD
;
A
#
# COMPACT_ATOMS: atom_id res chain seq x y z
N MET A 1 -18.00 10.68 -32.30
CA MET A 1 -17.25 9.61 -31.61
C MET A 1 -15.79 9.99 -31.77
N THR A 2 -15.11 10.36 -30.67
CA THR A 2 -13.66 10.62 -30.68
C THR A 2 -12.96 9.28 -30.92
N ASP A 3 -12.01 9.24 -31.85
CA ASP A 3 -11.26 8.03 -32.17
C ASP A 3 -10.49 7.59 -30.91
N SER A 4 -10.33 6.28 -30.70
CA SER A 4 -9.59 5.73 -29.55
C SER A 4 -8.16 6.25 -29.48
N ASP A 5 -7.54 6.46 -30.66
CA ASP A 5 -6.19 7.02 -30.77
C ASP A 5 -6.12 8.49 -30.36
N ASP A 6 -7.20 9.25 -30.56
CA ASP A 6 -7.27 10.65 -30.13
C ASP A 6 -7.42 10.75 -28.61
N VAL A 7 -8.19 9.84 -28.00
CA VAL A 7 -8.33 9.76 -26.53
C VAL A 7 -7.00 9.40 -25.89
N ASP A 8 -6.25 8.43 -26.43
CA ASP A 8 -4.92 8.07 -25.89
C ASP A 8 -3.94 9.24 -25.94
N LYS A 9 -3.90 9.99 -27.04
CA LYS A 9 -3.05 11.19 -27.15
C LYS A 9 -3.40 12.25 -26.12
N LEU A 10 -4.71 12.52 -25.92
CA LEU A 10 -5.18 13.48 -24.92
C LEU A 10 -4.82 13.04 -23.50
N PHE A 11 -4.98 11.74 -23.17
CA PHE A 11 -4.57 11.20 -21.89
C PHE A 11 -3.07 11.35 -21.69
N ARG A 12 -2.25 11.02 -22.69
CA ARG A 12 -0.79 11.17 -22.61
C ARG A 12 -0.38 12.60 -22.33
N GLU A 13 -1.01 13.57 -23.00
CA GLU A 13 -0.76 15.00 -22.77
C GLU A 13 -1.18 15.41 -21.37
N ALA A 14 -2.39 15.04 -20.92
CA ALA A 14 -2.88 15.34 -19.59
C ALA A 14 -1.99 14.72 -18.49
N VAL A 15 -1.55 13.47 -18.65
CA VAL A 15 -0.65 12.80 -17.73
C VAL A 15 0.72 13.49 -17.68
N SER A 16 1.23 13.97 -18.81
CA SER A 16 2.48 14.76 -18.84
C SER A 16 2.35 16.06 -18.04
N THR A 17 1.20 16.75 -18.12
CA THR A 17 0.96 17.96 -17.29
C THR A 17 0.82 17.64 -15.80
N ILE A 18 0.22 16.48 -15.45
CA ILE A 18 0.16 15.96 -14.07
C ILE A 18 1.58 15.73 -13.54
N ASP A 19 2.40 15.02 -14.29
CA ASP A 19 3.77 14.68 -13.91
C ASP A 19 4.67 15.89 -13.75
N ALA A 20 4.41 16.96 -14.53
CA ALA A 20 5.09 18.24 -14.44
C ALA A 20 4.53 19.17 -13.34
N GLY A 21 3.35 18.90 -12.79
CA GLY A 21 2.66 19.79 -11.86
C GLY A 21 2.13 21.08 -12.49
N GLU A 22 1.85 21.07 -13.80
CA GLU A 22 1.41 22.24 -14.58
C GLU A 22 -0.10 22.46 -14.44
N VAL A 23 -0.52 23.00 -13.31
CA VAL A 23 -1.92 23.17 -12.91
C VAL A 23 -2.74 23.97 -13.94
N GLU A 24 -2.26 25.15 -14.39
CA GLU A 24 -2.99 25.99 -15.34
C GLU A 24 -3.10 25.33 -16.72
N THR A 25 -2.07 24.61 -17.16
CA THR A 25 -2.08 23.87 -18.41
C THR A 25 -3.11 22.73 -18.35
N LEU A 26 -3.14 21.98 -17.25
CA LEU A 26 -4.12 20.93 -17.04
C LEU A 26 -5.55 21.47 -16.98
N GLN A 27 -5.79 22.60 -16.31
CA GLN A 27 -7.09 23.25 -16.26
C GLN A 27 -7.61 23.63 -17.66
N ARG A 28 -6.74 24.22 -18.49
CA ARG A 28 -7.10 24.57 -19.87
C ARG A 28 -7.41 23.32 -20.70
N LEU A 29 -6.59 22.28 -20.56
CA LEU A 29 -6.79 21.02 -21.29
C LEU A 29 -8.12 20.34 -20.90
N ILE A 30 -8.47 20.31 -19.61
CA ILE A 30 -9.75 19.75 -19.14
C ILE A 30 -10.93 20.63 -19.60
N ALA A 31 -10.78 21.94 -19.65
CA ALA A 31 -11.83 22.84 -20.16
C ALA A 31 -12.09 22.66 -21.66
N GLU A 32 -11.03 22.44 -22.43
CA GLU A 32 -11.11 22.17 -23.89
C GLU A 32 -11.63 20.75 -24.17
N TYR A 33 -11.20 19.78 -23.37
CA TYR A 33 -11.56 18.35 -23.50
C TYR A 33 -12.21 17.80 -22.22
N PRO A 34 -13.47 18.15 -21.93
CA PRO A 34 -14.15 17.75 -20.68
C PRO A 34 -14.22 16.22 -20.47
N LEU A 35 -14.17 15.44 -21.56
CA LEU A 35 -14.17 13.97 -21.48
C LEU A 35 -13.03 13.40 -20.64
N LEU A 36 -11.90 14.10 -20.49
CA LEU A 36 -10.73 13.62 -19.73
C LEU A 36 -11.03 13.25 -18.29
N VAL A 37 -11.99 13.91 -17.65
CA VAL A 37 -12.36 13.61 -16.25
C VAL A 37 -13.51 12.60 -16.13
N SER A 38 -14.11 12.17 -17.26
CA SER A 38 -15.30 11.31 -17.24
C SER A 38 -15.13 9.93 -17.87
N VAL A 39 -14.19 9.79 -18.81
CA VAL A 39 -13.96 8.52 -19.52
C VAL A 39 -12.77 7.76 -18.94
N ARG A 40 -12.74 6.47 -19.22
CA ARG A 40 -11.57 5.61 -18.98
C ARG A 40 -10.68 5.59 -20.21
N LEU A 41 -9.39 5.39 -20.00
CA LEU A 41 -8.46 5.08 -21.08
C LEU A 41 -8.61 3.60 -21.44
N GLU A 42 -9.46 3.30 -22.43
CA GLU A 42 -9.83 1.94 -22.83
C GLU A 42 -8.69 1.20 -23.55
N SER A 43 -7.92 1.92 -24.36
CA SER A 43 -6.86 1.35 -25.19
C SER A 43 -5.54 2.12 -24.99
N PRO A 44 -4.82 1.89 -23.88
CA PRO A 44 -3.55 2.55 -23.62
C PRO A 44 -2.52 2.27 -24.72
N GLY A 45 -1.86 3.32 -25.19
CA GLY A 45 -0.75 3.22 -26.13
C GLY A 45 0.55 2.70 -25.50
N PRO A 46 1.62 2.55 -26.31
CA PRO A 46 2.92 2.05 -25.85
C PRO A 46 3.49 2.85 -24.67
N TRP A 47 3.28 4.17 -24.64
CA TRP A 47 3.77 5.06 -23.60
C TRP A 47 3.38 4.64 -22.18
N LEU A 48 2.18 4.05 -22.01
CA LEU A 48 1.72 3.56 -20.72
C LEU A 48 2.02 2.07 -20.54
N ARG A 49 1.87 1.25 -21.59
CA ARG A 49 2.12 -0.19 -21.54
C ARG A 49 3.58 -0.52 -21.20
N GLU A 50 4.53 0.23 -21.76
CA GLU A 50 5.95 0.04 -21.50
C GLU A 50 6.34 0.43 -20.07
N SER A 51 5.64 1.41 -19.47
CA SER A 51 5.98 1.88 -18.13
C SER A 51 5.34 1.05 -17.02
N VAL A 52 4.08 0.63 -17.16
CA VAL A 52 3.35 -0.03 -16.06
C VAL A 52 3.04 -1.52 -16.30
N GLY A 53 3.32 -2.02 -17.52
CA GLY A 53 3.28 -3.44 -17.85
C GLY A 53 2.03 -4.19 -17.36
N PRO A 54 2.22 -5.27 -16.56
CA PRO A 54 1.15 -6.15 -16.10
C PRO A 54 0.08 -5.47 -15.22
N ALA A 55 0.35 -4.28 -14.66
CA ALA A 55 -0.64 -3.56 -13.86
C ALA A 55 -1.88 -3.16 -14.68
N LEU A 56 -1.73 -3.00 -16.00
CA LEU A 56 -2.84 -2.74 -16.92
C LEU A 56 -3.79 -3.94 -17.11
N ASP A 57 -3.29 -5.15 -16.86
CA ASP A 57 -4.11 -6.37 -16.93
C ASP A 57 -4.76 -6.67 -15.55
N GLY A 58 -4.49 -5.84 -14.54
CA GLY A 58 -4.95 -5.99 -13.17
C GLY A 58 -5.58 -4.71 -12.60
N PHE A 59 -5.08 -4.28 -11.45
CA PHE A 59 -5.68 -3.22 -10.64
C PHE A 59 -5.69 -1.83 -11.30
N PHE A 60 -4.84 -1.59 -12.31
CA PHE A 60 -4.76 -0.34 -13.07
C PHE A 60 -5.38 -0.47 -14.48
N GLY A 61 -6.19 -1.50 -14.72
CA GLY A 61 -6.86 -1.71 -16.01
C GLY A 61 -7.85 -0.60 -16.34
N ARG A 62 -7.74 -0.04 -17.54
CA ARG A 62 -8.61 1.05 -18.05
C ARG A 62 -8.71 2.22 -17.05
N PRO A 63 -7.58 2.93 -16.75
CA PRO A 63 -7.54 3.93 -15.72
C PRO A 63 -8.35 5.19 -16.07
N PHE A 64 -8.86 5.87 -15.04
CA PHE A 64 -9.30 7.25 -15.14
C PHE A 64 -8.11 8.21 -15.01
N LEU A 65 -8.25 9.43 -15.51
CA LEU A 65 -7.18 10.44 -15.40
C LEU A 65 -6.74 10.70 -13.95
N LEU A 66 -7.70 10.72 -13.01
CA LEU A 66 -7.41 10.95 -11.59
C LEU A 66 -6.47 9.90 -10.99
N TRP A 67 -6.48 8.65 -11.49
CA TRP A 67 -5.63 7.57 -10.93
C TRP A 67 -4.13 7.82 -11.14
N PHE A 68 -3.77 8.59 -12.17
CA PHE A 68 -2.36 8.87 -12.49
C PHE A 68 -1.65 9.73 -11.45
N VAL A 69 -2.38 10.49 -10.60
CA VAL A 69 -1.78 11.30 -9.54
C VAL A 69 -1.08 10.48 -8.46
N ALA A 70 -1.47 9.21 -8.29
CA ALA A 70 -0.93 8.35 -7.22
C ALA A 70 0.50 7.86 -7.50
N GLU A 71 0.94 7.80 -8.77
CA GLU A 71 2.18 7.15 -9.17
C GLU A 71 2.27 5.69 -8.64
N ASP A 72 1.12 5.02 -8.62
CA ASP A 72 0.95 3.61 -8.32
C ASP A 72 -0.06 3.01 -9.32
N PRO A 73 0.39 2.20 -10.29
CA PRO A 73 1.75 1.67 -10.47
C PRO A 73 2.78 2.77 -10.81
N VAL A 74 4.03 2.49 -10.45
CA VAL A 74 5.15 3.42 -10.67
C VAL A 74 5.42 3.56 -12.17
N ARG A 75 5.39 4.80 -12.68
CA ARG A 75 5.67 5.15 -14.09
C ARG A 75 7.02 5.83 -14.26
N ASN A 76 7.25 6.90 -13.48
CA ASN A 76 8.47 7.70 -13.56
C ASN A 76 9.20 7.84 -12.20
N GLY A 77 8.60 7.35 -11.11
CA GLY A 77 9.16 7.28 -9.77
C GLY A 77 9.28 8.64 -9.06
N ARG A 78 8.53 9.65 -9.50
CA ARG A 78 8.53 11.00 -8.92
C ARG A 78 7.13 11.63 -8.96
N LEU A 79 6.88 12.57 -8.06
CA LEU A 79 5.69 13.39 -8.02
C LEU A 79 6.06 14.86 -7.81
N PRO A 80 5.34 15.81 -8.43
CA PRO A 80 5.53 17.23 -8.18
C PRO A 80 5.02 17.60 -6.77
N VAL A 81 5.64 18.57 -6.14
CA VAL A 81 5.29 19.02 -4.77
C VAL A 81 3.86 19.54 -4.65
N ASN A 82 3.30 20.05 -5.76
CA ASN A 82 1.93 20.58 -5.84
C ASN A 82 0.90 19.54 -6.35
N ILE A 83 1.20 18.26 -6.29
CA ILE A 83 0.29 17.19 -6.78
C ILE A 83 -1.09 17.22 -6.13
N ALA A 84 -1.20 17.65 -4.88
CA ALA A 84 -2.49 17.80 -4.20
C ALA A 84 -3.35 18.89 -4.86
N GLU A 85 -2.75 19.93 -5.44
CA GLU A 85 -3.48 20.94 -6.22
C GLU A 85 -3.98 20.37 -7.54
N VAL A 86 -3.17 19.54 -8.21
CA VAL A 86 -3.58 18.77 -9.39
C VAL A 86 -4.81 17.90 -9.08
N VAL A 87 -4.81 17.17 -7.95
CA VAL A 87 -5.98 16.40 -7.47
C VAL A 87 -7.21 17.31 -7.37
N ARG A 88 -7.09 18.49 -6.74
CA ARG A 88 -8.21 19.42 -6.56
C ARG A 88 -8.74 19.95 -7.90
N VAL A 89 -7.89 20.16 -8.89
CA VAL A 89 -8.30 20.60 -10.23
C VAL A 89 -9.14 19.53 -10.92
N ILE A 90 -8.65 18.29 -10.98
CA ILE A 90 -9.33 17.19 -11.66
C ILE A 90 -10.68 16.90 -10.97
N THR A 91 -10.69 16.82 -9.63
CA THR A 91 -11.90 16.48 -8.86
C THR A 91 -12.96 17.59 -8.91
N ARG A 92 -12.53 18.86 -8.92
CA ARG A 92 -13.44 20.02 -9.10
C ARG A 92 -14.09 19.98 -10.48
N ALA A 93 -13.32 19.76 -11.53
CA ALA A 93 -13.84 19.69 -12.88
C ALA A 93 -14.83 18.51 -13.06
N ALA A 94 -14.49 17.33 -12.53
CA ALA A 94 -15.38 16.17 -12.55
C ALA A 94 -16.70 16.43 -11.81
N ARG A 95 -16.63 17.11 -10.65
CA ARG A 95 -17.82 17.50 -9.88
C ARG A 95 -18.69 18.51 -10.62
N GLN A 96 -18.09 19.55 -11.23
CA GLN A 96 -18.81 20.56 -12.00
C GLN A 96 -19.53 19.98 -13.22
N GLN A 97 -18.96 18.92 -13.81
CA GLN A 97 -19.57 18.20 -14.93
C GLN A 97 -20.59 17.15 -14.50
N GLY A 98 -20.78 16.90 -13.20
CA GLY A 98 -21.68 15.88 -12.67
C GLY A 98 -21.27 14.46 -13.07
N VAL A 99 -19.96 14.17 -13.10
CA VAL A 99 -19.45 12.86 -13.54
C VAL A 99 -19.96 11.75 -12.62
N PRO A 100 -20.73 10.77 -13.13
CA PRO A 100 -21.38 9.76 -12.30
C PRO A 100 -20.38 8.78 -11.65
N THR A 101 -19.19 8.63 -12.24
CA THR A 101 -18.12 7.75 -11.73
C THR A 101 -17.18 8.44 -10.73
N LEU A 102 -17.46 9.70 -10.34
CA LEU A 102 -16.55 10.46 -9.50
C LEU A 102 -16.23 9.75 -8.15
N GLN A 103 -17.23 9.15 -7.51
CA GLN A 103 -17.00 8.43 -6.26
C GLN A 103 -16.06 7.24 -6.43
N GLU A 104 -16.23 6.46 -7.50
CA GLU A 104 -15.33 5.36 -7.84
C GLU A 104 -13.90 5.87 -8.09
N GLN A 105 -13.76 6.97 -8.82
CA GLN A 105 -12.47 7.57 -9.11
C GLN A 105 -11.77 7.99 -7.81
N LEU A 106 -12.48 8.67 -6.93
CA LEU A 106 -11.96 9.15 -5.64
C LEU A 106 -11.51 8.01 -4.73
N ASP A 107 -12.37 7.00 -4.51
CA ASP A 107 -12.09 5.89 -3.60
C ASP A 107 -10.93 5.02 -4.11
N THR A 108 -10.86 4.81 -5.42
CA THR A 108 -9.75 4.07 -6.01
C THR A 108 -8.46 4.89 -5.92
N THR A 109 -8.49 6.19 -6.22
CA THR A 109 -7.29 7.04 -6.13
C THR A 109 -6.76 7.09 -4.69
N LEU A 110 -7.65 7.22 -3.69
CA LEU A 110 -7.25 7.23 -2.29
C LEU A 110 -6.54 5.92 -1.92
N ARG A 111 -7.04 4.77 -2.37
CA ARG A 111 -6.39 3.47 -2.16
C ARG A 111 -5.00 3.42 -2.81
N LEU A 112 -4.87 3.87 -4.08
CA LEU A 112 -3.57 3.93 -4.77
C LEU A 112 -2.59 4.86 -4.06
N VAL A 113 -3.04 6.01 -3.57
CA VAL A 113 -2.20 6.94 -2.77
C VAL A 113 -1.75 6.28 -1.46
N CYS A 114 -2.63 5.49 -0.80
CA CYS A 114 -2.23 4.73 0.40
C CYS A 114 -1.17 3.67 0.11
N TRP A 115 -1.11 3.14 -1.10
CA TRP A 115 -0.09 2.16 -1.52
C TRP A 115 1.19 2.81 -2.04
N SER A 116 1.12 4.06 -2.49
CA SER A 116 2.21 4.73 -3.20
C SER A 116 3.44 5.00 -2.32
N GLY A 117 4.48 4.19 -2.50
CA GLY A 117 5.80 4.46 -1.93
C GLY A 117 6.45 5.72 -2.51
N VAL A 118 6.06 6.14 -3.72
CA VAL A 118 6.53 7.39 -4.33
C VAL A 118 5.92 8.58 -3.59
N ALA A 119 4.61 8.61 -3.34
CA ALA A 119 3.96 9.70 -2.62
C ALA A 119 4.51 9.85 -1.18
N ALA A 120 4.77 8.73 -0.49
CA ALA A 120 5.38 8.74 0.83
C ALA A 120 6.83 9.29 0.79
N ARG A 121 7.66 8.82 -0.14
CA ARG A 121 9.05 9.24 -0.28
C ARG A 121 9.21 10.73 -0.62
N PHE A 122 8.31 11.27 -1.43
CA PHE A 122 8.31 12.70 -1.80
C PHE A 122 7.60 13.58 -0.77
N GLY A 123 7.04 13.02 0.31
CA GLY A 123 6.41 13.77 1.41
C GLY A 123 5.07 14.42 1.05
N VAL A 124 4.44 14.01 -0.06
CA VAL A 124 3.18 14.59 -0.56
C VAL A 124 1.95 13.76 -0.22
N GLN A 125 2.13 12.58 0.36
CA GLN A 125 1.07 11.60 0.59
C GLN A 125 -0.07 12.13 1.47
N LEU A 126 0.24 12.83 2.56
CA LEU A 126 -0.77 13.33 3.49
C LEU A 126 -1.63 14.43 2.86
N GLU A 127 -1.03 15.37 2.13
CA GLU A 127 -1.75 16.42 1.42
C GLU A 127 -2.64 15.86 0.29
N MET A 128 -2.21 14.79 -0.36
CA MET A 128 -3.03 14.08 -1.35
C MET A 128 -4.22 13.38 -0.68
N ILE A 129 -4.03 12.74 0.47
CA ILE A 129 -5.11 12.15 1.26
C ILE A 129 -6.13 13.24 1.62
N ASP A 130 -5.68 14.41 2.11
CA ASP A 130 -6.55 15.53 2.42
C ASP A 130 -7.34 15.98 1.20
N ALA A 131 -6.68 16.21 0.07
CA ALA A 131 -7.34 16.67 -1.15
C ALA A 131 -8.42 15.69 -1.64
N LEU A 132 -8.17 14.38 -1.52
CA LEU A 132 -9.11 13.33 -1.92
C LEU A 132 -10.29 13.21 -0.93
N VAL A 133 -10.03 13.22 0.38
CA VAL A 133 -11.06 13.15 1.40
C VAL A 133 -11.95 14.39 1.38
N ASP A 134 -11.39 15.59 1.21
CA ASP A 134 -12.13 16.84 1.01
C ASP A 134 -12.97 16.82 -0.27
N ALA A 135 -12.51 16.11 -1.29
CA ALA A 135 -13.27 15.85 -2.50
C ALA A 135 -14.33 14.75 -2.34
N GLY A 136 -14.44 14.08 -1.19
CA GLY A 136 -15.48 13.10 -0.88
C GLY A 136 -15.01 11.64 -0.97
N ALA A 137 -13.71 11.36 -1.12
CA ALA A 137 -13.21 9.98 -1.00
C ALA A 137 -13.50 9.42 0.39
N SER A 138 -13.88 8.15 0.47
CA SER A 138 -14.13 7.47 1.75
C SER A 138 -12.83 6.99 2.38
N PRO A 139 -12.42 7.48 3.56
CA PRO A 139 -11.22 6.99 4.24
C PRO A 139 -11.42 5.62 4.91
N ALA A 140 -12.67 5.13 5.04
CA ALA A 140 -13.13 4.10 5.97
C ALA A 140 -12.20 2.88 6.14
N LYS A 141 -11.66 2.30 5.07
CA LYS A 141 -10.83 1.08 5.11
C LYS A 141 -9.35 1.33 4.79
N ASN A 142 -8.98 2.57 4.52
CA ASN A 142 -7.66 2.86 3.93
C ASN A 142 -6.51 2.92 4.93
N ALA A 143 -6.76 3.01 6.25
CA ALA A 143 -5.72 2.94 7.27
C ALA A 143 -4.94 1.61 7.21
N ASN A 144 -5.64 0.46 7.09
CA ASN A 144 -4.98 -0.84 6.91
C ASN A 144 -4.20 -0.91 5.59
N ASN A 145 -4.74 -0.34 4.50
CA ASN A 145 -4.05 -0.30 3.20
C ASN A 145 -2.72 0.46 3.28
N ALA A 146 -2.67 1.57 4.01
CA ALA A 146 -1.43 2.30 4.25
C ALA A 146 -0.42 1.47 5.07
N LEU A 147 -0.88 0.77 6.12
CA LEU A 147 -0.04 -0.07 6.97
C LEU A 147 0.51 -1.31 6.25
N VAL A 148 -0.21 -1.88 5.28
CA VAL A 148 0.32 -2.98 4.43
C VAL A 148 1.60 -2.57 3.72
N ASN A 149 1.77 -1.28 3.43
CA ASN A 149 2.96 -0.71 2.80
C ASN A 149 3.89 0.02 3.79
N GLY A 150 3.67 -0.12 5.09
CA GLY A 150 4.49 0.49 6.13
C GLY A 150 4.29 2.01 6.29
N HIS A 151 3.24 2.58 5.71
CA HIS A 151 2.96 4.03 5.74
C HIS A 151 2.21 4.42 7.02
N VAL A 152 2.89 4.35 8.16
CA VAL A 152 2.33 4.59 9.50
C VAL A 152 1.72 6.00 9.62
N ALA A 153 2.41 7.04 9.17
CA ALA A 153 1.92 8.42 9.23
C ALA A 153 0.63 8.61 8.41
N ALA A 154 0.54 7.96 7.24
CA ALA A 154 -0.67 7.98 6.42
C ALA A 154 -1.85 7.27 7.11
N ALA A 155 -1.59 6.14 7.79
CA ALA A 155 -2.62 5.43 8.54
C ALA A 155 -3.15 6.25 9.72
N GLU A 156 -2.29 6.90 10.49
CA GLU A 156 -2.69 7.82 11.57
C GLU A 156 -3.49 9.00 11.03
N HIS A 157 -3.03 9.59 9.92
CA HIS A 157 -3.71 10.69 9.28
C HIS A 157 -5.12 10.29 8.80
N LEU A 158 -5.24 9.13 8.14
CA LEU A 158 -6.54 8.60 7.70
C LEU A 158 -7.51 8.39 8.87
N ILE A 159 -7.02 7.88 10.01
CA ILE A 159 -7.85 7.72 11.22
C ILE A 159 -8.32 9.09 11.73
N SER A 160 -7.47 10.11 11.75
CA SER A 160 -7.85 11.47 12.10
C SER A 160 -8.89 12.07 11.14
N ARG A 161 -8.92 11.58 9.89
CA ARG A 161 -9.88 11.96 8.85
C ARG A 161 -11.13 11.07 8.81
N GLY A 162 -11.34 10.20 9.81
CA GLY A 162 -12.55 9.39 9.95
C GLY A 162 -12.45 7.96 9.43
N ALA A 163 -11.25 7.45 9.12
CA ALA A 163 -11.09 6.03 8.88
C ALA A 163 -11.38 5.21 10.14
N GLN A 164 -11.90 4.00 9.94
CA GLN A 164 -12.18 3.10 11.04
C GLN A 164 -10.88 2.66 11.73
N LEU A 165 -10.80 2.80 13.06
CA LEU A 165 -9.75 2.17 13.85
C LEU A 165 -10.06 0.67 13.98
N THR A 166 -9.25 -0.15 13.36
CA THR A 166 -9.33 -1.63 13.43
C THR A 166 -8.35 -2.17 14.47
N LEU A 167 -8.51 -3.44 14.90
CA LEU A 167 -7.52 -4.11 15.75
C LEU A 167 -6.12 -4.04 15.13
N ALA A 168 -6.02 -4.29 13.82
CA ALA A 168 -4.77 -4.25 13.10
C ALA A 168 -4.10 -2.85 13.15
N ALA A 169 -4.89 -1.80 12.90
CA ALA A 169 -4.39 -0.43 12.99
C ALA A 169 -4.01 -0.06 14.44
N ALA A 170 -4.82 -0.42 15.43
CA ALA A 170 -4.52 -0.14 16.84
C ALA A 170 -3.19 -0.79 17.28
N LEU A 171 -2.97 -2.05 16.93
CA LEU A 171 -1.71 -2.77 17.20
C LEU A 171 -0.51 -2.12 16.51
N CYS A 172 -0.62 -1.82 15.22
CA CYS A 172 0.49 -1.22 14.47
C CYS A 172 0.82 0.21 14.94
N LEU A 173 -0.18 0.97 15.39
CA LEU A 173 -0.02 2.34 15.86
C LEU A 173 0.26 2.46 17.37
N GLY A 174 0.23 1.34 18.10
CA GLY A 174 0.47 1.32 19.56
C GLY A 174 -0.67 1.96 20.37
N ARG A 175 -1.91 1.88 19.89
CA ARG A 175 -3.08 2.39 20.60
C ARG A 175 -3.61 1.36 21.59
N TRP A 176 -2.82 1.13 22.64
CA TRP A 176 -3.03 0.03 23.58
C TRP A 176 -4.33 0.13 24.39
N ASP A 177 -4.86 1.32 24.62
CA ASP A 177 -6.12 1.51 25.31
C ASP A 177 -7.31 0.94 24.53
N GLU A 178 -7.22 0.94 23.19
CA GLU A 178 -8.27 0.45 22.30
C GLU A 178 -8.13 -1.06 21.96
N VAL A 179 -6.94 -1.62 22.09
CA VAL A 179 -6.65 -3.01 21.68
C VAL A 179 -7.56 -4.04 22.38
N PRO A 180 -7.81 -4.01 23.71
CA PRO A 180 -8.59 -5.06 24.36
C PRO A 180 -10.03 -5.18 23.85
N TRP A 181 -10.70 -4.07 23.65
CA TRP A 181 -12.09 -4.10 23.17
C TRP A 181 -12.17 -4.41 21.68
N LEU A 182 -11.25 -3.88 20.85
CA LEU A 182 -11.17 -4.23 19.43
C LEU A 182 -10.88 -5.72 19.24
N ALA A 183 -10.03 -6.31 20.08
CA ALA A 183 -9.74 -7.73 20.03
C ALA A 183 -10.94 -8.59 20.46
N ALA A 184 -11.75 -8.12 21.41
CA ALA A 184 -12.96 -8.80 21.82
C ALA A 184 -14.03 -8.85 20.71
N GLU A 185 -14.13 -7.80 19.91
CA GLU A 185 -15.08 -7.69 18.79
C GLU A 185 -14.58 -8.38 17.50
N ALA A 186 -13.26 -8.52 17.34
CA ALA A 186 -12.67 -9.07 16.12
C ALA A 186 -12.96 -10.57 16.00
N ASN A 187 -13.39 -11.01 14.81
CA ASN A 187 -13.50 -12.41 14.45
C ASN A 187 -12.10 -13.06 14.25
N PRO A 188 -12.00 -14.41 14.12
CA PRO A 188 -10.71 -15.08 13.98
C PRO A 188 -9.87 -14.59 12.78
N ASP A 189 -10.48 -14.31 11.63
CA ASP A 189 -9.78 -13.86 10.43
C ASP A 189 -9.23 -12.45 10.62
N GLN A 190 -10.01 -11.55 11.24
CA GLN A 190 -9.57 -10.20 11.59
C GLN A 190 -8.42 -10.21 12.60
N ARG A 191 -8.43 -11.12 13.58
CA ARG A 191 -7.32 -11.30 14.53
C ARG A 191 -6.08 -11.80 13.81
N GLN A 192 -6.22 -12.80 12.92
CA GLN A 192 -5.11 -13.34 12.16
C GLN A 192 -4.52 -12.27 11.21
N PHE A 193 -5.37 -11.49 10.54
CA PHE A 193 -4.96 -10.33 9.74
C PHE A 193 -4.15 -9.33 10.58
N ALA A 194 -4.65 -8.97 11.76
CA ALA A 194 -3.99 -8.03 12.66
C ALA A 194 -2.62 -8.53 13.12
N PHE A 195 -2.52 -9.81 13.43
CA PHE A 195 -1.26 -10.45 13.84
C PHE A 195 -0.22 -10.44 12.71
N VAL A 196 -0.63 -10.83 11.50
CA VAL A 196 0.26 -10.81 10.32
C VAL A 196 0.67 -9.39 9.96
N LEU A 197 -0.25 -8.41 10.03
CA LEU A 197 0.07 -7.01 9.75
C LEU A 197 1.03 -6.41 10.79
N ALA A 198 0.86 -6.76 12.07
CA ALA A 198 1.82 -6.36 13.13
C ALA A 198 3.21 -6.95 12.87
N ALA A 199 3.30 -8.21 12.46
CA ALA A 199 4.56 -8.85 12.08
C ALA A 199 5.21 -8.17 10.88
N LEU A 200 4.42 -7.85 9.84
CA LEU A 200 4.87 -7.14 8.63
C LEU A 200 5.38 -5.73 8.93
N ASN A 201 4.81 -5.06 9.94
CA ASN A 201 5.24 -3.73 10.39
C ASN A 201 6.34 -3.78 11.46
N GLY A 202 6.89 -4.95 11.78
CA GLY A 202 7.98 -5.09 12.74
C GLY A 202 7.60 -4.73 14.19
N ARG A 203 6.30 -4.84 14.55
CA ARG A 203 5.78 -4.49 15.88
C ARG A 203 5.90 -5.66 16.85
N ALA A 204 7.10 -5.80 17.44
CA ALA A 204 7.41 -6.88 18.37
C ALA A 204 6.50 -6.89 19.60
N ASP A 205 6.16 -5.71 20.13
CA ASP A 205 5.23 -5.51 21.25
C ASP A 205 3.82 -6.04 20.94
N ALA A 206 3.30 -5.70 19.74
CA ALA A 206 2.00 -6.14 19.27
C ALA A 206 1.98 -7.65 18.98
N VAL A 207 3.04 -8.16 18.37
CA VAL A 207 3.20 -9.60 18.11
C VAL A 207 3.26 -10.38 19.43
N ALA A 208 4.02 -9.92 20.44
CA ALA A 208 4.08 -10.56 21.74
C ALA A 208 2.71 -10.57 22.45
N TRP A 209 1.98 -9.45 22.38
CA TRP A 209 0.61 -9.38 22.94
C TRP A 209 -0.32 -10.38 22.27
N MET A 210 -0.30 -10.46 20.93
CA MET A 210 -1.15 -11.40 20.17
C MET A 210 -0.80 -12.86 20.47
N VAL A 211 0.50 -13.21 20.58
CA VAL A 211 0.95 -14.54 21.01
C VAL A 211 0.36 -14.91 22.36
N GLY A 212 0.33 -13.98 23.32
CA GLY A 212 -0.29 -14.16 24.63
C GLY A 212 -1.79 -14.47 24.61
N THR A 213 -2.49 -14.17 23.50
CA THR A 213 -3.92 -14.50 23.31
C THR A 213 -4.17 -15.92 22.79
N GLY A 214 -3.11 -16.68 22.48
CA GLY A 214 -3.23 -18.04 21.93
C GLY A 214 -3.53 -18.10 20.45
N ILE A 215 -3.17 -17.06 19.68
CA ILE A 215 -3.37 -17.00 18.23
C ILE A 215 -2.54 -18.10 17.51
N PRO A 216 -3.01 -18.68 16.39
CA PRO A 216 -2.23 -19.62 15.59
C PRO A 216 -0.96 -18.98 15.00
N ILE A 217 0.20 -19.21 15.63
CA ILE A 217 1.46 -18.49 15.37
C ILE A 217 2.01 -18.69 13.96
N SER A 218 1.82 -19.87 13.37
CA SER A 218 2.37 -20.18 12.04
C SER A 218 1.31 -20.15 10.93
N GLN A 219 0.06 -19.74 11.22
CA GLN A 219 -1.00 -19.67 10.22
C GLN A 219 -0.90 -18.35 9.42
N PRO A 220 -0.88 -18.39 8.06
CA PRO A 220 -1.03 -17.21 7.23
C PRO A 220 -2.37 -16.50 7.44
N SER A 221 -2.47 -15.24 7.07
CA SER A 221 -3.76 -14.55 6.90
C SER A 221 -4.29 -14.80 5.49
N ALA A 222 -5.58 -15.12 5.35
CA ALA A 222 -6.20 -15.27 4.04
C ALA A 222 -6.26 -13.92 3.29
N ASP A 223 -6.39 -12.82 4.04
CA ASP A 223 -6.62 -11.47 3.50
C ASP A 223 -5.33 -10.64 3.35
N LEU A 224 -4.15 -11.18 3.72
CA LEU A 224 -2.89 -10.45 3.64
C LEU A 224 -1.75 -11.40 3.25
N TYR A 225 -1.29 -11.30 1.98
CA TYR A 225 -0.14 -12.06 1.46
C TYR A 225 -0.14 -13.52 1.93
N SER A 226 -1.24 -14.23 1.64
CA SER A 226 -1.56 -15.56 2.16
C SER A 226 -0.53 -16.66 1.88
N HIS A 227 0.46 -16.40 1.02
CA HIS A 227 1.58 -17.30 0.74
C HIS A 227 2.61 -17.37 1.88
N GLY A 228 2.75 -16.33 2.71
CA GLY A 228 3.74 -16.23 3.79
C GLY A 228 3.14 -16.46 5.18
N THR A 229 3.90 -17.09 6.09
CA THR A 229 3.56 -17.14 7.52
C THR A 229 3.86 -15.82 8.22
N PRO A 230 3.35 -15.56 9.44
CA PRO A 230 3.75 -14.39 10.23
C PRO A 230 5.27 -14.22 10.37
N LEU A 231 6.03 -15.33 10.45
CA LEU A 231 7.49 -15.28 10.53
C LEU A 231 8.14 -14.80 9.21
N HIS A 232 7.60 -15.15 8.04
CA HIS A 232 8.06 -14.58 6.77
C HIS A 232 7.84 -13.06 6.73
N HIS A 233 6.68 -12.59 7.19
CA HIS A 233 6.38 -11.16 7.23
C HIS A 233 7.23 -10.40 8.26
N ALA A 234 7.55 -11.01 9.40
CA ALA A 234 8.50 -10.46 10.35
C ALA A 234 9.91 -10.33 9.76
N VAL A 235 10.35 -11.31 8.98
CA VAL A 235 11.60 -11.22 8.20
C VAL A 235 11.53 -10.07 7.20
N CYS A 236 10.44 -9.96 6.45
CA CYS A 236 10.22 -8.87 5.47
C CYS A 236 10.33 -7.48 6.12
N SER A 237 9.85 -7.31 7.37
CA SER A 237 9.95 -6.05 8.11
C SER A 237 11.40 -5.64 8.44
N GLY A 238 12.34 -6.57 8.43
CA GLY A 238 13.72 -6.35 8.87
C GLY A 238 13.89 -6.19 10.39
N SER A 239 12.86 -6.50 11.18
CA SER A 239 12.89 -6.42 12.65
C SER A 239 13.36 -7.74 13.27
N LEU A 240 14.60 -7.78 13.74
CA LEU A 240 15.13 -8.93 14.47
C LEU A 240 14.33 -9.22 15.75
N GLU A 241 13.86 -8.17 16.43
CA GLU A 241 13.06 -8.30 17.65
C GLU A 241 11.74 -9.02 17.37
N THR A 242 11.03 -8.65 16.29
CA THR A 242 9.78 -9.31 15.89
C THR A 242 10.01 -10.77 15.47
N VAL A 243 11.11 -11.02 14.75
CA VAL A 243 11.51 -12.40 14.39
C VAL A 243 11.78 -13.22 15.65
N SER A 244 12.52 -12.67 16.63
CA SER A 244 12.84 -13.40 17.87
C SER A 244 11.59 -13.75 18.68
N VAL A 245 10.66 -12.80 18.83
CA VAL A 245 9.38 -13.05 19.52
C VAL A 245 8.63 -14.24 18.91
N LEU A 246 8.54 -14.29 17.58
CA LEU A 246 7.85 -15.38 16.90
C LEU A 246 8.58 -16.74 17.04
N VAL A 247 9.91 -16.74 16.88
CA VAL A 247 10.71 -17.97 17.02
C VAL A 247 10.65 -18.50 18.44
N GLU A 248 10.77 -17.65 19.45
CA GLU A 248 10.69 -18.02 20.88
C GLU A 248 9.27 -18.53 21.25
N ALA A 249 8.24 -18.03 20.57
CA ALA A 249 6.88 -18.50 20.70
C ALA A 249 6.63 -19.84 19.96
N GLY A 250 7.61 -20.37 19.23
CA GLY A 250 7.50 -21.67 18.53
C GLY A 250 7.04 -21.58 17.08
N ALA A 251 7.23 -20.46 16.41
CA ALA A 251 6.96 -20.38 14.97
C ALA A 251 7.82 -21.35 14.17
N ASP A 252 7.21 -22.02 13.20
CA ASP A 252 7.91 -22.99 12.33
C ASP A 252 8.89 -22.27 11.39
N MET A 253 10.16 -22.34 11.71
CA MET A 253 11.25 -21.73 10.95
C MET A 253 11.54 -22.42 9.62
N ASN A 254 11.05 -23.66 9.44
CA ASN A 254 11.32 -24.47 8.25
C ASN A 254 10.14 -24.49 7.28
N ARG A 255 9.00 -23.90 7.65
CA ARG A 255 7.81 -23.87 6.78
C ARG A 255 8.09 -23.04 5.52
N PRO A 256 7.97 -23.62 4.33
CA PRO A 256 8.11 -22.87 3.09
C PRO A 256 6.88 -22.00 2.85
N ASP A 257 7.07 -20.86 2.14
CA ASP A 257 5.98 -20.05 1.63
C ASP A 257 5.28 -20.74 0.43
N GLY A 258 4.04 -20.31 0.15
CA GLY A 258 3.21 -20.92 -0.89
C GLY A 258 3.47 -20.38 -2.31
N ALA A 259 4.33 -19.38 -2.50
CA ALA A 259 4.57 -18.76 -3.80
C ALA A 259 5.93 -19.16 -4.41
N TRP A 260 6.98 -19.15 -3.61
CA TRP A 260 8.37 -19.38 -4.05
C TRP A 260 9.04 -20.58 -3.36
N ASN A 261 8.31 -21.26 -2.49
CA ASN A 261 8.83 -22.36 -1.68
C ASN A 261 10.06 -21.95 -0.82
N GLY A 262 10.15 -20.67 -0.47
CA GLY A 262 11.20 -20.11 0.35
C GLY A 262 10.89 -20.23 1.83
N THR A 263 11.88 -20.63 2.65
CA THR A 263 11.77 -20.60 4.13
C THR A 263 12.00 -19.16 4.66
N PRO A 264 11.62 -18.84 5.91
CA PRO A 264 11.97 -17.57 6.53
C PRO A 264 13.46 -17.23 6.45
N LEU A 265 14.34 -18.22 6.62
CA LEU A 265 15.79 -18.05 6.42
C LEU A 265 16.12 -17.73 4.96
N GLY A 266 15.49 -18.39 3.99
CA GLY A 266 15.67 -18.10 2.56
C GLY A 266 15.25 -16.67 2.21
N TRP A 267 14.14 -16.19 2.77
CA TRP A 267 13.71 -14.80 2.60
C TRP A 267 14.73 -13.82 3.19
N ALA A 268 15.24 -14.08 4.39
CA ALA A 268 16.26 -13.23 5.01
C ALA A 268 17.52 -13.14 4.16
N GLN A 269 17.99 -14.25 3.58
CA GLN A 269 19.14 -14.30 2.67
C GLN A 269 18.89 -13.51 1.40
N HIS A 270 17.71 -13.64 0.79
CA HIS A 270 17.31 -12.85 -0.38
C HIS A 270 17.34 -11.34 -0.09
N TYR A 271 16.83 -10.92 1.07
CA TYR A 271 16.86 -9.50 1.44
C TYR A 271 18.30 -9.00 1.73
N VAL A 272 19.21 -9.83 2.23
CA VAL A 272 20.64 -9.45 2.33
C VAL A 272 21.23 -9.19 0.94
N GLU A 273 20.89 -10.01 -0.06
CA GLU A 273 21.40 -9.88 -1.43
C GLU A 273 20.82 -8.65 -2.15
N SER A 274 19.54 -8.36 -1.92
CA SER A 274 18.81 -7.27 -2.60
C SER A 274 18.89 -5.91 -1.90
N SER A 275 19.50 -5.83 -0.70
CA SER A 275 19.60 -4.61 0.10
C SER A 275 21.04 -4.09 0.19
N ALA A 276 21.19 -2.82 0.60
CA ALA A 276 22.48 -2.18 0.84
C ALA A 276 22.46 -1.42 2.19
N GLY A 277 23.65 -1.03 2.68
CA GLY A 277 23.82 -0.24 3.90
C GLY A 277 23.15 -0.87 5.12
N GLU A 278 22.54 -0.04 5.95
CA GLU A 278 21.90 -0.47 7.22
C GLU A 278 20.80 -1.52 7.02
N ALA A 279 20.07 -1.47 5.90
CA ALA A 279 19.05 -2.49 5.60
C ALA A 279 19.69 -3.87 5.47
N ARG A 280 20.81 -3.98 4.76
CA ARG A 280 21.56 -5.23 4.62
C ARG A 280 22.05 -5.76 5.96
N GLU A 281 22.52 -4.87 6.84
CA GLU A 281 23.00 -5.26 8.18
C GLU A 281 21.87 -5.82 9.05
N ARG A 282 20.69 -5.19 9.00
CA ARG A 282 19.49 -5.70 9.70
C ARG A 282 19.13 -7.12 9.24
N TYR A 283 19.09 -7.36 7.92
CA TYR A 283 18.78 -8.70 7.42
C TYR A 283 19.89 -9.70 7.68
N ALA A 284 21.17 -9.30 7.67
CA ALA A 284 22.28 -10.18 8.04
C ALA A 284 22.18 -10.64 9.50
N SER A 285 21.75 -9.78 10.41
CA SER A 285 21.49 -10.13 11.82
C SER A 285 20.36 -11.16 11.94
N ILE A 286 19.29 -11.03 11.13
CA ILE A 286 18.19 -12.01 11.09
C ILE A 286 18.70 -13.36 10.54
N VAL A 287 19.53 -13.34 9.51
CA VAL A 287 20.13 -14.57 8.95
C VAL A 287 20.96 -15.30 10.01
N SER A 288 21.83 -14.58 10.75
CA SER A 288 22.62 -15.16 11.84
C SER A 288 21.72 -15.78 12.90
N TYR A 289 20.72 -15.02 13.37
CA TYR A 289 19.79 -15.46 14.41
C TYR A 289 19.04 -16.74 14.03
N LEU A 290 18.52 -16.81 12.80
CA LEU A 290 17.77 -18.00 12.31
C LEU A 290 18.68 -19.20 12.08
N ARG A 291 19.90 -19.02 11.55
CA ARG A 291 20.87 -20.12 11.34
C ARG A 291 21.26 -20.78 12.65
N ASP A 292 21.49 -20.00 13.70
CA ASP A 292 21.91 -20.52 15.01
C ASP A 292 20.81 -21.40 15.67
N ARG A 293 19.57 -21.31 15.19
CA ARG A 293 18.40 -21.98 15.77
C ARG A 293 17.75 -23.03 14.88
N VAL A 294 18.03 -23.02 13.57
CA VAL A 294 17.60 -24.11 12.68
C VAL A 294 18.45 -25.34 12.99
N PRO A 295 17.88 -26.48 13.43
CA PRO A 295 18.64 -27.69 13.62
C PRO A 295 19.35 -28.08 12.32
N LEU A 296 20.64 -28.38 12.39
CA LEU A 296 21.36 -29.00 11.27
C LEU A 296 20.57 -30.27 10.94
N LYS A 297 20.10 -30.41 9.71
CA LYS A 297 19.55 -31.69 9.24
C LYS A 297 20.71 -32.66 9.21
N ASP A 298 20.65 -33.68 10.09
CA ASP A 298 21.52 -34.86 10.02
C ASP A 298 21.33 -35.60 8.69
#